data_46554192c5e62be0a726fc338efbb438
#
_entry.id   46554192c5e62be0a726fc338efbb438
#
_cell.length_a   1.000
_cell.length_b   1.000
_cell.length_c   1.000
_cell.angle_alpha   90.00
_cell.angle_beta   90.00
_cell.angle_gamma   90.00
#
_symmetry.space_group_name_H-M   'P 1'
#
loop_
_entity.id
_entity.type
_entity.pdbx_description
1 polymer ?
#
loop_
_entity_poly.entity_id
_entity_poly.type
_entity_poly.pdbx_seq_one_letter_code
_entity_poly.pdbx_strand_id
1 'polypeptide(L)'
;MLDGYEKFKKDVYALTSIDLNCYKEKQMKRRIDTLITKNKIDSYNAYVEFIKKDKSKFEQFVNFLTINVSEFYRNPEQWGFLDKEVFPQLVQRFGKNLKIWSAACSTGDEPYSLVMALSRHVPLNQIKII
;
A
#
# COMPACT_ATOMS: atom_id res chain seq x y z
N MET A 1 23.84 -4.38 13.49
CA MET A 1 23.24 -3.84 12.27
C MET A 1 23.76 -4.69 11.12
N LEU A 2 22.91 -5.19 10.23
CA LEU A 2 23.36 -6.03 9.10
C LEU A 2 24.13 -5.15 8.09
N ASP A 3 25.29 -5.63 7.63
CA ASP A 3 26.12 -4.93 6.66
C ASP A 3 25.79 -5.40 5.23
N GLY A 4 26.03 -4.53 4.23
CA GLY A 4 25.83 -4.89 2.82
C GLY A 4 24.43 -4.62 2.26
N TYR A 5 23.69 -3.66 2.83
CA TYR A 5 22.35 -3.30 2.39
C TYR A 5 22.30 -2.86 0.91
N GLU A 6 23.33 -2.16 0.40
CA GLU A 6 23.39 -1.74 -1.00
C GLU A 6 23.48 -2.93 -1.96
N LYS A 7 24.24 -3.96 -1.61
CA LYS A 7 24.27 -5.20 -2.38
C LYS A 7 22.92 -5.91 -2.31
N PHE A 8 22.34 -5.98 -1.13
CA PHE A 8 21.01 -6.57 -0.93
C PHE A 8 19.93 -5.92 -1.81
N LYS A 9 19.92 -4.59 -1.93
CA LYS A 9 18.99 -3.88 -2.84
C LYS A 9 19.12 -4.36 -4.28
N LYS A 10 20.36 -4.55 -4.76
CA LYS A 10 20.63 -5.05 -6.12
C LYS A 10 20.16 -6.50 -6.29
N ASP A 11 20.45 -7.35 -5.31
CA ASP A 11 20.04 -8.76 -5.33
C ASP A 11 18.50 -8.89 -5.30
N VAL A 12 17.82 -8.09 -4.50
CA VAL A 12 16.34 -8.04 -4.46
C VAL A 12 15.79 -7.57 -5.80
N TYR A 13 16.35 -6.52 -6.39
CA TYR A 13 15.91 -6.04 -7.69
C TYR A 13 16.05 -7.12 -8.78
N ALA A 14 17.18 -7.81 -8.80
CA ALA A 14 17.41 -8.90 -9.75
C ALA A 14 16.41 -10.05 -9.60
N LEU A 15 15.95 -10.33 -8.37
CA LEU A 15 15.01 -11.42 -8.08
C LEU A 15 13.54 -11.06 -8.28
N THR A 16 13.17 -9.82 -7.98
CA THR A 16 11.76 -9.42 -7.84
C THR A 16 11.34 -8.30 -8.78
N SER A 17 12.31 -7.63 -9.43
CA SER A 17 12.14 -6.37 -10.17
C SER A 17 11.60 -5.21 -9.29
N ILE A 18 11.64 -5.35 -7.97
CA ILE A 18 11.23 -4.30 -7.04
C ILE A 18 12.45 -3.47 -6.66
N ASP A 19 12.43 -2.17 -6.97
CA ASP A 19 13.50 -1.25 -6.61
C ASP A 19 13.29 -0.70 -5.19
N LEU A 20 14.12 -1.15 -4.26
CA LEU A 20 14.08 -0.69 -2.87
C LEU A 20 14.49 0.79 -2.69
N ASN A 21 15.10 1.42 -3.70
CA ASN A 21 15.42 2.84 -3.67
C ASN A 21 14.16 3.72 -3.80
N CYS A 22 13.05 3.19 -4.31
CA CYS A 22 11.76 3.88 -4.37
C CYS A 22 11.08 4.04 -3.00
N TYR A 23 11.60 3.42 -1.96
CA TYR A 23 11.05 3.46 -0.61
C TYR A 23 11.89 4.35 0.32
N LYS A 24 11.29 4.80 1.43
CA LYS A 24 12.03 5.52 2.49
C LYS A 24 13.05 4.57 3.12
N GLU A 25 14.32 4.76 2.79
CA GLU A 25 15.41 3.82 3.09
C GLU A 25 15.46 3.38 4.56
N LYS A 26 15.48 4.33 5.51
CA LYS A 26 15.55 4.02 6.96
C LYS A 26 14.38 3.11 7.40
N GLN A 27 13.18 3.37 6.90
CA GLN A 27 11.99 2.59 7.28
C GLN A 27 12.01 1.20 6.64
N MET A 28 12.33 1.11 5.36
CA MET A 28 12.39 -0.15 4.63
C MET A 28 13.51 -1.04 5.19
N LYS A 29 14.71 -0.49 5.39
CA LYS A 29 15.84 -1.22 5.99
C LYS A 29 15.48 -1.79 7.36
N ARG A 30 14.93 -0.97 8.27
CA ARG A 30 14.50 -1.43 9.61
C ARG A 30 13.49 -2.57 9.53
N ARG A 31 12.53 -2.48 8.63
CA ARG A 31 11.51 -3.53 8.45
C ARG A 31 12.14 -4.83 7.93
N ILE A 32 13.04 -4.73 6.95
CA ILE A 32 13.74 -5.89 6.40
C ILE A 32 14.65 -6.52 7.46
N ASP A 33 15.42 -5.74 8.21
CA ASP A 33 16.25 -6.22 9.30
C ASP A 33 15.42 -7.01 10.33
N THR A 34 14.25 -6.49 10.69
CA THR A 34 13.32 -7.18 11.60
C THR A 34 12.82 -8.50 11.02
N LEU A 35 12.50 -8.53 9.71
CA LEU A 35 12.05 -9.74 9.05
C LEU A 35 13.15 -10.82 9.00
N ILE A 36 14.38 -10.43 8.67
CA ILE A 36 15.56 -11.31 8.62
C ILE A 36 15.83 -11.90 10.00
N THR A 37 15.86 -11.07 11.02
CA THR A 37 16.04 -11.49 12.42
C THR A 37 14.94 -12.45 12.89
N LYS A 38 13.68 -12.18 12.52
CA LYS A 38 12.53 -13.07 12.83
C LYS A 38 12.71 -14.45 12.22
N ASN A 39 13.34 -14.55 11.07
CA ASN A 39 13.67 -15.83 10.44
C ASN A 39 14.97 -16.47 10.99
N LYS A 40 15.56 -15.90 12.05
CA LYS A 40 16.81 -16.38 12.69
C LYS A 40 18.00 -16.42 11.71
N ILE A 41 18.05 -15.47 10.81
CA ILE A 41 19.12 -15.26 9.84
C ILE A 41 19.88 -14.01 10.24
N ASP A 42 21.21 -14.01 10.07
CA ASP A 42 22.12 -13.00 10.56
C ASP A 42 22.76 -12.13 9.47
N SER A 43 22.47 -12.42 8.19
CA SER A 43 23.01 -11.64 7.09
C SER A 43 22.05 -11.52 5.90
N TYR A 44 22.18 -10.44 5.14
CA TYR A 44 21.42 -10.22 3.91
C TYR A 44 21.70 -11.29 2.85
N ASN A 45 22.95 -11.70 2.67
CA ASN A 45 23.30 -12.72 1.70
C ASN A 45 22.64 -14.07 2.04
N ALA A 46 22.70 -14.47 3.32
CA ALA A 46 22.05 -15.70 3.76
C ALA A 46 20.52 -15.65 3.57
N TYR A 47 19.92 -14.48 3.78
CA TYR A 47 18.50 -14.29 3.56
C TYR A 47 18.12 -14.38 2.07
N VAL A 48 18.91 -13.80 1.18
CA VAL A 48 18.70 -13.92 -0.27
C VAL A 48 18.74 -15.39 -0.70
N GLU A 49 19.72 -16.14 -0.22
CA GLU A 49 19.82 -17.59 -0.54
C GLU A 49 18.66 -18.39 0.08
N PHE A 50 18.19 -18.00 1.24
CA PHE A 50 17.02 -18.62 1.90
C PHE A 50 15.75 -18.45 1.07
N ILE A 51 15.44 -17.24 0.61
CA ILE A 51 14.24 -16.99 -0.19
C ILE A 51 14.32 -17.56 -1.61
N LYS A 52 15.53 -17.72 -2.18
CA LYS A 52 15.72 -18.40 -3.48
C LYS A 52 15.35 -19.88 -3.44
N LYS A 53 15.57 -20.54 -2.32
CA LYS A 53 15.37 -21.99 -2.16
C LYS A 53 13.94 -22.38 -1.87
N ASP A 54 13.12 -21.46 -1.38
CA ASP A 54 11.75 -21.71 -0.95
C ASP A 54 10.78 -20.69 -1.57
N LYS A 55 9.98 -21.16 -2.54
CA LYS A 55 9.00 -20.33 -3.25
C LYS A 55 8.00 -19.65 -2.29
N SER A 56 7.56 -20.34 -1.25
CA SER A 56 6.63 -19.78 -0.25
C SER A 56 7.27 -18.62 0.51
N LYS A 57 8.56 -18.74 0.87
CA LYS A 57 9.32 -17.67 1.53
C LYS A 57 9.59 -16.50 0.61
N PHE A 58 9.83 -16.76 -0.65
CA PHE A 58 9.96 -15.73 -1.68
C PHE A 58 8.65 -14.94 -1.82
N GLU A 59 7.51 -15.60 -1.96
CA GLU A 59 6.20 -14.95 -2.04
C GLU A 59 5.86 -14.16 -0.78
N GLN A 60 6.17 -14.69 0.40
CA GLN A 60 6.02 -13.96 1.67
C GLN A 60 6.87 -12.69 1.71
N PHE A 61 8.10 -12.75 1.20
CA PHE A 61 8.99 -11.60 1.13
C PHE A 61 8.47 -10.53 0.17
N VAL A 62 8.04 -10.90 -1.03
CA VAL A 62 7.44 -9.97 -2.01
C VAL A 62 6.20 -9.30 -1.42
N ASN A 63 5.31 -10.06 -0.82
CA ASN A 63 4.11 -9.52 -0.16
C ASN A 63 4.47 -8.57 1.00
N PHE A 64 5.54 -8.87 1.73
CA PHE A 64 6.03 -8.01 2.80
C PHE A 64 6.59 -6.67 2.28
N LEU A 65 7.29 -6.66 1.14
CA LEU A 65 7.82 -5.45 0.51
C LEU A 65 6.70 -4.54 0.00
N THR A 66 5.72 -5.11 -0.66
CA THR A 66 4.65 -4.37 -1.36
C THR A 66 3.57 -3.82 -0.43
N ILE A 67 3.50 -4.24 0.83
CA ILE A 67 2.53 -3.84 1.87
C ILE A 67 1.14 -3.65 1.27
N ASN A 68 0.48 -4.74 0.95
CA ASN A 68 -0.89 -4.73 0.47
C ASN A 68 -1.85 -4.62 1.68
N VAL A 69 -2.09 -3.39 2.12
CA VAL A 69 -3.13 -3.08 3.10
C VAL A 69 -4.29 -2.43 2.37
N SER A 70 -5.46 -3.07 2.42
CA SER A 70 -6.72 -2.50 2.00
C SER A 70 -7.70 -2.59 3.17
N GLU A 71 -8.34 -1.48 3.50
CA GLU A 71 -9.32 -1.40 4.58
C GLU A 71 -10.30 -0.25 4.32
N PHE A 72 -11.49 -0.39 4.88
CA PHE A 72 -12.47 0.69 4.86
C PHE A 72 -11.91 1.93 5.58
N TYR A 73 -12.14 3.12 5.01
CA TYR A 73 -11.67 4.39 5.55
C TYR A 73 -10.18 4.42 5.88
N ARG A 74 -9.35 3.75 5.07
CA ARG A 74 -7.88 3.78 5.23
C ARG A 74 -7.38 5.22 5.32
N ASN A 75 -6.54 5.51 6.32
CA ASN A 75 -6.09 6.86 6.67
C ASN A 75 -7.27 7.78 7.04
N PRO A 76 -7.95 7.55 8.17
CA PRO A 76 -9.21 8.21 8.52
C PRO A 76 -9.14 9.74 8.55
N GLU A 77 -7.98 10.34 8.82
CA GLU A 77 -7.79 11.79 8.76
C GLU A 77 -8.04 12.34 7.35
N GLN A 78 -7.63 11.61 6.32
CA GLN A 78 -7.87 11.99 4.92
C GLN A 78 -9.37 11.96 4.59
N TRP A 79 -10.09 10.96 5.09
CA TRP A 79 -11.55 10.86 4.93
C TRP A 79 -12.28 12.00 5.64
N GLY A 80 -11.80 12.40 6.82
CA GLY A 80 -12.32 13.58 7.53
C GLY A 80 -12.14 14.87 6.71
N PHE A 81 -11.01 15.04 6.06
CA PHE A 81 -10.76 16.17 5.17
C PHE A 81 -11.65 16.12 3.91
N LEU A 82 -11.76 14.96 3.26
CA LEU A 82 -12.65 14.77 2.11
C LEU A 82 -14.09 15.13 2.44
N ASP A 83 -14.60 14.65 3.57
CA ASP A 83 -15.99 14.86 3.99
C ASP A 83 -16.30 16.33 4.29
N LYS A 84 -15.38 17.04 4.94
CA LYS A 84 -15.59 18.43 5.38
C LYS A 84 -15.28 19.47 4.31
N GLU A 85 -14.26 19.23 3.51
CA GLU A 85 -13.73 20.24 2.60
C GLU A 85 -13.97 19.91 1.12
N VAL A 86 -13.68 18.68 0.70
CA VAL A 86 -13.62 18.34 -0.72
C VAL A 86 -15.01 18.02 -1.28
N PHE A 87 -15.75 17.12 -0.65
CA PHE A 87 -17.06 16.71 -1.16
C PHE A 87 -18.07 17.86 -1.23
N PRO A 88 -18.19 18.76 -0.25
CA PRO A 88 -19.06 19.93 -0.36
C PRO A 88 -18.69 20.82 -1.56
N GLN A 89 -17.39 21.06 -1.78
CA GLN A 89 -16.93 21.86 -2.92
C GLN A 89 -17.24 21.19 -4.27
N LEU A 90 -17.07 19.86 -4.35
CA LEU A 90 -17.40 19.12 -5.57
C LEU A 90 -18.89 19.19 -5.88
N VAL A 91 -19.73 19.00 -4.88
CA VAL A 91 -21.20 19.10 -5.03
C VAL A 91 -21.62 20.53 -5.42
N GLN A 92 -21.02 21.54 -4.81
CA GLN A 92 -21.30 22.93 -5.16
C GLN A 92 -20.90 23.25 -6.61
N ARG A 93 -19.76 22.74 -7.06
CA ARG A 93 -19.21 23.07 -8.40
C ARG A 93 -19.86 22.26 -9.53
N PHE A 94 -20.11 20.99 -9.30
CA PHE A 94 -20.52 20.02 -10.33
C PHE A 94 -21.92 19.45 -10.12
N GLY A 95 -22.62 19.85 -9.05
CA GLY A 95 -23.92 19.29 -8.70
C GLY A 95 -23.82 17.90 -8.07
N LYS A 96 -24.97 17.24 -7.95
CA LYS A 96 -25.07 15.95 -7.25
C LYS A 96 -24.72 14.73 -8.09
N ASN A 97 -24.65 14.87 -9.42
CA ASN A 97 -24.28 13.80 -10.35
C ASN A 97 -22.77 13.66 -10.48
N LEU A 98 -22.11 13.28 -9.41
CA LEU A 98 -20.66 13.07 -9.38
C LEU A 98 -20.30 11.71 -9.97
N LYS A 99 -19.26 11.69 -10.80
CA LYS A 99 -18.61 10.49 -11.32
C LYS A 99 -17.19 10.45 -10.81
N ILE A 100 -16.85 9.45 -10.02
CA ILE A 100 -15.57 9.32 -9.32
C ILE A 100 -14.89 8.04 -9.77
N TRP A 101 -13.60 8.12 -10.04
CA TRP A 101 -12.76 6.98 -10.34
C TRP A 101 -11.91 6.60 -9.13
N SER A 102 -12.08 5.37 -8.64
CA SER A 102 -11.22 4.78 -7.61
C SER A 102 -10.15 3.94 -8.29
N ALA A 103 -9.01 4.54 -8.57
CA ALA A 103 -7.90 3.86 -9.20
C ALA A 103 -7.19 2.90 -8.22
N ALA A 104 -6.91 1.66 -8.68
CA ALA A 104 -6.22 0.63 -7.89
C ALA A 104 -6.98 0.26 -6.59
N CYS A 105 -8.27 -0.01 -6.69
CA CYS A 105 -9.17 -0.22 -5.55
C CYS A 105 -8.99 -1.57 -4.81
N SER A 106 -8.14 -2.47 -5.28
CA SER A 106 -7.85 -3.78 -4.68
C SER A 106 -9.13 -4.59 -4.39
N THR A 107 -9.50 -4.81 -3.13
CA THR A 107 -10.66 -5.59 -2.68
C THR A 107 -11.97 -4.80 -2.63
N GLY A 108 -11.94 -3.52 -3.00
CA GLY A 108 -13.12 -2.66 -3.05
C GLY A 108 -13.35 -1.80 -1.81
N ASP A 109 -12.49 -1.85 -0.81
CA ASP A 109 -12.64 -1.08 0.43
C ASP A 109 -12.70 0.43 0.19
N GLU A 110 -11.89 0.96 -0.74
CA GLU A 110 -11.90 2.38 -1.10
C GLU A 110 -13.18 2.82 -1.82
N PRO A 111 -13.63 2.17 -2.91
CA PRO A 111 -14.86 2.60 -3.58
C PRO A 111 -16.10 2.46 -2.70
N TYR A 112 -16.21 1.44 -1.87
CA TYR A 112 -17.29 1.34 -0.89
C TYR A 112 -17.22 2.41 0.18
N SER A 113 -16.02 2.77 0.65
CA SER A 113 -15.82 3.91 1.57
C SER A 113 -16.25 5.23 0.92
N LEU A 114 -15.94 5.43 -0.37
CA LEU A 114 -16.40 6.60 -1.13
C LEU A 114 -17.93 6.68 -1.19
N VAL A 115 -18.60 5.57 -1.47
CA VAL A 115 -20.07 5.52 -1.49
C VAL A 115 -20.64 5.90 -0.13
N MET A 116 -20.13 5.31 0.95
CA MET A 116 -20.61 5.60 2.31
C MET A 116 -20.37 7.07 2.71
N ALA A 117 -19.20 7.60 2.40
CA ALA A 117 -18.88 9.00 2.72
C ALA A 117 -19.72 9.98 1.88
N LEU A 118 -19.84 9.74 0.57
CA LEU A 118 -20.63 10.59 -0.34
C LEU A 118 -22.14 10.55 -0.04
N SER A 119 -22.65 9.45 0.51
CA SER A 119 -24.08 9.32 0.84
C SER A 119 -24.57 10.36 1.86
N ARG A 120 -23.66 11.02 2.56
CA ARG A 120 -23.96 12.15 3.44
C ARG A 120 -24.22 13.45 2.68
N HIS A 121 -23.77 13.54 1.45
CA HIS A 121 -23.82 14.76 0.62
C HIS A 121 -24.76 14.64 -0.57
N VAL A 122 -24.89 13.43 -1.14
CA VAL A 122 -25.73 13.16 -2.31
C VAL A 122 -26.54 11.87 -2.15
N PRO A 123 -27.73 11.76 -2.78
CA PRO A 123 -28.50 10.52 -2.78
C PRO A 123 -27.73 9.35 -3.41
N LEU A 124 -27.92 8.15 -2.87
CA LEU A 124 -27.20 6.94 -3.33
C LEU A 124 -27.36 6.67 -4.83
N ASN A 125 -28.55 6.93 -5.37
CA ASN A 125 -28.83 6.73 -6.80
C ASN A 125 -28.09 7.70 -7.74
N GLN A 126 -27.44 8.72 -7.19
CA GLN A 126 -26.64 9.70 -7.94
C GLN A 126 -25.13 9.49 -7.78
N ILE A 127 -24.72 8.55 -6.93
CA ILE A 127 -23.30 8.22 -6.74
C ILE A 127 -22.85 7.24 -7.81
N LYS A 128 -21.83 7.59 -8.57
CA LYS A 128 -21.20 6.75 -9.60
C LYS A 128 -19.72 6.63 -9.31
N ILE A 129 -19.30 5.43 -8.90
CA ILE A 129 -17.90 5.08 -8.68
C ILE A 129 -17.47 4.10 -9.77
N ILE A 130 -16.29 4.33 -10.33
CA ILE A 130 -15.68 3.49 -11.40
C ILE A 130 -14.37 2.95 -10.88
#